data_b2626f639b0f30097a0d3ae7160b74af
#
_entry.id   b2626f639b0f30097a0d3ae7160b74af
#
_cell.length_a   1.000
_cell.length_b   1.000
_cell.length_c   1.000
_cell.angle_alpha   90.00
_cell.angle_beta   90.00
_cell.angle_gamma   90.00
#
_symmetry.space_group_name_H-M   'P 1'
#
loop_
_entity.id
_entity.type
_entity.pdbx_description
1 polymer ?
#
loop_
_entity_poly.entity_id
_entity_poly.type
_entity_poly.pdbx_seq_one_letter_code
_entity_poly.pdbx_strand_id
1 'polypeptide(L)'
;MMRVMYLAMERELLVVQLKDQQNGNLNVERQLIGMQPTCVATDPQHPERVYVGTFGRGLWRSVDAGKSWQPVGDAGVAMGSYRGDGITHPQITSVAVSLTERTGDYSVVYVGTEPSAMFRSEDGGDTWHELKALRELPSAPTWSFPPRPYTSHVRWITPDPLVPGRLFAAIEAGALICSLDGGQSWQDRVIDGPFDTHTLRMHPQAPNRLYSAAGDGFRSPGRGYNESYDGGKSWQRPDDGLHHHYLWGVAVDPTEPDTILVSASPSPNKAHDMRNAESAIYRKQRGEPWQQVTDGLPAEHGMIIPVLASNPSASGVFYTLTNKGCYRSADTGYTWEQLAIPWRDEYMQQHQQALVVTEV
;
A
#
# COMPACT_ATOMS: atom_id res chain seq x y z
N MET A 1 21.80 -11.36 6.17
CA MET A 1 20.75 -10.93 5.19
C MET A 1 20.86 -9.43 5.04
N MET A 2 20.75 -8.95 3.84
CA MET A 2 20.75 -7.51 3.54
C MET A 2 19.32 -7.00 3.55
N ARG A 3 19.05 -5.96 4.34
CA ARG A 3 17.74 -5.32 4.32
C ARG A 3 17.68 -4.27 3.23
N VAL A 4 16.64 -4.30 2.42
CA VAL A 4 16.40 -3.35 1.35
C VAL A 4 15.07 -2.64 1.57
N MET A 5 15.04 -1.33 1.35
CA MET A 5 13.81 -0.53 1.36
C MET A 5 13.57 0.04 -0.03
N TYR A 6 12.33 0.01 -0.45
CA TYR A 6 11.85 0.63 -1.69
C TYR A 6 10.92 1.78 -1.32
N LEU A 7 11.34 2.99 -1.65
CA LEU A 7 10.60 4.23 -1.38
C LEU A 7 10.08 4.78 -2.71
N ALA A 8 8.81 4.58 -3.00
CA ALA A 8 8.18 5.17 -4.18
C ALA A 8 7.85 6.64 -3.90
N MET A 9 8.59 7.53 -4.53
CA MET A 9 8.32 8.95 -4.57
C MET A 9 7.47 9.27 -5.81
N GLU A 10 6.87 10.44 -5.88
CA GLU A 10 6.05 10.83 -7.04
C GLU A 10 6.79 10.73 -8.39
N ARG A 11 8.10 10.93 -8.41
CA ARG A 11 8.88 11.02 -9.65
C ARG A 11 9.91 9.92 -9.85
N GLU A 12 10.19 9.12 -8.83
CA GLU A 12 11.24 8.11 -8.86
C GLU A 12 11.10 7.09 -7.74
N LEU A 13 11.81 6.00 -7.87
CA LEU A 13 11.98 4.99 -6.83
C LEU A 13 13.36 5.16 -6.18
N LEU A 14 13.42 5.24 -4.85
CA LEU A 14 14.66 5.11 -4.11
C LEU A 14 14.82 3.67 -3.62
N VAL A 15 15.92 3.04 -3.98
CA VAL A 15 16.33 1.73 -3.47
C VAL A 15 17.40 1.95 -2.41
N VAL A 16 17.06 1.64 -1.15
CA VAL A 16 17.91 1.91 0.01
C VAL A 16 18.39 0.60 0.62
N GLN A 17 19.70 0.37 0.63
CA GLN A 17 20.31 -0.78 1.29
C GLN A 17 20.65 -0.41 2.72
N LEU A 18 20.02 -1.09 3.67
CA LEU A 18 20.30 -0.97 5.10
C LEU A 18 21.37 -2.00 5.47
N LYS A 19 22.61 -1.55 5.65
CA LYS A 19 23.67 -2.40 6.21
C LYS A 19 23.48 -2.51 7.72
N ASP A 20 23.75 -3.70 8.27
CA ASP A 20 23.67 -3.93 9.70
C ASP A 20 24.40 -2.86 10.50
N GLN A 21 23.72 -2.43 11.54
CA GLN A 21 24.07 -1.43 12.54
C GLN A 21 25.56 -1.21 12.75
N GLN A 22 26.12 -0.15 12.20
CA GLN A 22 27.05 0.76 12.84
C GLN A 22 27.42 1.88 11.87
N ASN A 23 27.03 3.10 12.20
CA ASN A 23 27.57 4.37 11.71
C ASN A 23 27.97 4.42 10.23
N GLY A 24 27.13 4.83 9.37
CA GLY A 24 27.60 5.26 8.05
C GLY A 24 26.62 5.00 6.94
N ASN A 25 26.70 5.78 6.04
CA ASN A 25 26.16 5.88 4.70
C ASN A 25 25.28 4.70 4.25
N LEU A 26 24.00 4.91 4.33
CA LEU A 26 23.03 4.10 3.59
C LEU A 26 23.37 4.22 2.10
N ASN A 27 23.45 3.08 1.40
CA ASN A 27 23.55 3.13 -0.05
C ASN A 27 22.14 3.42 -0.61
N VAL A 28 22.00 4.55 -1.29
CA VAL A 28 20.73 4.99 -1.88
C VAL A 28 20.91 5.12 -3.38
N GLU A 29 20.15 4.31 -4.12
CA GLU A 29 20.11 4.34 -5.57
C GLU A 29 18.80 4.90 -6.06
N ARG A 30 18.86 5.79 -7.06
CA ARG A 30 17.68 6.37 -7.71
C ARG A 30 17.36 5.56 -8.95
N GLN A 31 16.18 5.01 -8.99
CA GLN A 31 15.69 4.14 -10.06
C GLN A 31 14.37 4.67 -10.64
N LEU A 32 14.00 4.24 -11.83
CA LEU A 32 12.74 4.59 -12.49
C LEU A 32 12.46 6.10 -12.49
N ILE A 33 13.49 6.92 -12.75
CA ILE A 33 13.41 8.39 -12.73
C ILE A 33 12.44 8.88 -13.81
N GLY A 34 11.47 9.71 -13.41
CA GLY A 34 10.43 10.26 -14.29
C GLY A 34 9.29 9.28 -14.59
N MET A 35 9.28 8.08 -13.98
CA MET A 35 8.31 7.03 -14.30
C MET A 35 7.03 7.08 -13.45
N GLN A 36 6.95 7.97 -12.46
CA GLN A 36 5.80 8.13 -11.56
C GLN A 36 5.38 6.81 -10.88
N PRO A 37 6.25 6.20 -10.04
CA PRO A 37 5.89 4.99 -9.31
C PRO A 37 4.74 5.26 -8.33
N THR A 38 3.78 4.34 -8.28
CA THR A 38 2.54 4.46 -7.49
C THR A 38 2.44 3.40 -6.39
N CYS A 39 2.99 2.23 -6.63
CA CYS A 39 2.92 1.08 -5.74
C CYS A 39 4.15 0.18 -5.91
N VAL A 40 4.48 -0.54 -4.85
CA VAL A 40 5.61 -1.49 -4.81
C VAL A 40 5.17 -2.75 -4.08
N ALA A 41 5.57 -3.91 -4.58
CA ALA A 41 5.46 -5.19 -3.87
C ALA A 41 6.71 -6.04 -4.09
N THR A 42 7.09 -6.80 -3.07
CA THR A 42 8.15 -7.81 -3.15
C THR A 42 7.55 -9.20 -3.12
N ASP A 43 8.18 -10.14 -3.80
CA ASP A 43 7.81 -11.55 -3.69
C ASP A 43 8.32 -12.09 -2.34
N PRO A 44 7.44 -12.55 -1.44
CA PRO A 44 7.88 -13.00 -0.11
C PRO A 44 8.71 -14.28 -0.13
N GLN A 45 8.68 -15.04 -1.23
CA GLN A 45 9.46 -16.26 -1.43
C GLN A 45 10.80 -15.97 -2.14
N HIS A 46 10.83 -14.91 -2.94
CA HIS A 46 11.96 -14.44 -3.72
C HIS A 46 12.10 -12.92 -3.54
N PRO A 47 12.58 -12.45 -2.38
CA PRO A 47 12.57 -11.03 -2.03
C PRO A 47 13.43 -10.16 -2.96
N GLU A 48 14.31 -10.76 -3.76
CA GLU A 48 15.02 -10.10 -4.86
C GLU A 48 14.10 -9.77 -6.06
N ARG A 49 12.90 -10.38 -6.12
CA ARG A 49 11.88 -10.09 -7.14
C ARG A 49 10.95 -9.00 -6.65
N VAL A 50 10.95 -7.88 -7.34
CA VAL A 50 10.24 -6.66 -6.95
C VAL A 50 9.39 -6.17 -8.11
N TYR A 51 8.18 -5.74 -7.83
CA TYR A 51 7.25 -5.17 -8.79
C TYR A 51 6.96 -3.72 -8.43
N VAL A 52 7.00 -2.83 -9.41
CA VAL A 52 6.68 -1.41 -9.27
C VAL A 52 5.65 -1.00 -10.31
N GLY A 53 4.49 -0.59 -9.85
CA GLY A 53 3.48 0.03 -10.69
C GLY A 53 3.80 1.50 -10.92
N THR A 54 3.48 2.02 -12.10
CA THR A 54 3.70 3.41 -12.48
C THR A 54 2.42 4.02 -13.06
N PHE A 55 2.28 5.34 -12.97
CA PHE A 55 1.13 6.03 -13.53
C PHE A 55 1.40 6.40 -15.00
N GLY A 56 1.02 5.49 -15.91
CA GLY A 56 1.10 5.72 -17.34
C GLY A 56 2.30 5.06 -18.04
N ARG A 57 3.15 4.30 -17.31
CA ARG A 57 4.28 3.55 -17.88
C ARG A 57 4.21 2.05 -17.58
N GLY A 58 3.04 1.56 -17.13
CA GLY A 58 2.79 0.15 -16.84
C GLY A 58 3.51 -0.37 -15.61
N LEU A 59 3.68 -1.68 -15.55
CA LEU A 59 4.32 -2.42 -14.48
C LEU A 59 5.78 -2.72 -14.81
N TRP A 60 6.66 -2.57 -13.83
CA TRP A 60 8.08 -2.87 -13.92
C TRP A 60 8.48 -3.95 -12.91
N ARG A 61 9.36 -4.85 -13.32
CA ARG A 61 9.89 -5.94 -12.48
C ARG A 61 11.41 -5.85 -12.39
N SER A 62 11.93 -6.04 -11.20
CA SER A 62 13.32 -6.39 -10.92
C SER A 62 13.40 -7.84 -10.45
N VAL A 63 14.51 -8.52 -10.75
CA VAL A 63 14.85 -9.87 -10.25
C VAL A 63 16.21 -9.88 -9.54
N ASP A 64 16.73 -8.70 -9.24
CA ASP A 64 18.04 -8.49 -8.62
C ASP A 64 18.01 -7.45 -7.48
N ALA A 65 16.89 -7.42 -6.74
CA ALA A 65 16.66 -6.51 -5.61
C ALA A 65 16.71 -5.02 -5.98
N GLY A 66 16.23 -4.67 -7.17
CA GLY A 66 16.08 -3.28 -7.61
C GLY A 66 17.31 -2.68 -8.30
N LYS A 67 18.32 -3.49 -8.64
CA LYS A 67 19.50 -3.01 -9.38
C LYS A 67 19.20 -2.76 -10.83
N SER A 68 18.35 -3.60 -11.44
CA SER A 68 17.88 -3.44 -12.82
C SER A 68 16.38 -3.66 -12.93
N TRP A 69 15.76 -3.07 -13.95
CA TRP A 69 14.32 -3.07 -14.13
C TRP A 69 13.95 -3.36 -15.57
N GLN A 70 12.91 -4.18 -15.76
CA GLN A 70 12.32 -4.44 -17.07
C GLN A 70 10.81 -4.25 -17.02
N PRO A 71 10.17 -3.72 -18.08
CA PRO A 71 8.73 -3.66 -18.16
C PRO A 71 8.14 -5.06 -18.27
N VAL A 72 6.99 -5.30 -17.62
CA VAL A 72 6.24 -6.56 -17.68
C VAL A 72 4.77 -6.27 -17.97
N GLY A 73 4.15 -7.09 -18.82
CA GLY A 73 2.83 -6.81 -19.37
C GLY A 73 2.89 -5.81 -20.54
N ASP A 74 1.93 -5.92 -21.46
CA ASP A 74 1.99 -5.18 -22.74
C ASP A 74 1.82 -3.66 -22.61
N ALA A 75 1.13 -3.17 -21.57
CA ALA A 75 0.82 -1.75 -21.43
C ALA A 75 2.03 -0.85 -21.11
N GLY A 76 3.17 -1.45 -20.70
CA GLY A 76 4.41 -0.72 -20.38
C GLY A 76 5.40 -0.59 -21.53
N VAL A 77 5.26 -1.36 -22.58
CA VAL A 77 6.37 -1.66 -23.50
C VAL A 77 6.50 -0.72 -24.68
N ALA A 78 5.54 -0.10 -25.16
CA ALA A 78 5.60 0.98 -26.15
C ALA A 78 4.19 1.42 -26.52
N MET A 79 4.01 2.69 -26.72
CA MET A 79 2.78 3.17 -27.35
C MET A 79 2.62 2.50 -28.71
N GLY A 80 1.73 1.51 -28.82
CA GLY A 80 1.37 0.88 -30.09
C GLY A 80 1.54 -0.64 -30.21
N SER A 81 2.02 -1.34 -29.18
CA SER A 81 2.30 -2.79 -29.27
C SER A 81 1.39 -3.67 -28.41
N TYR A 82 0.14 -3.26 -28.16
CA TYR A 82 -0.80 -4.12 -27.44
C TYR A 82 -1.05 -5.42 -28.20
N ARG A 83 -0.69 -6.55 -27.62
CA ARG A 83 -0.84 -7.90 -28.20
C ARG A 83 -2.08 -8.66 -27.70
N GLY A 84 -2.83 -8.10 -26.76
CA GLY A 84 -4.08 -8.70 -26.28
C GLY A 84 -3.96 -9.57 -25.02
N ASP A 85 -2.76 -9.96 -24.61
CA ASP A 85 -2.53 -10.95 -23.57
C ASP A 85 -1.91 -10.34 -22.29
N GLY A 86 -1.91 -9.02 -22.17
CA GLY A 86 -1.27 -8.32 -21.07
C GLY A 86 -2.20 -7.39 -20.28
N ILE A 87 -1.58 -6.53 -19.46
CA ILE A 87 -2.26 -5.48 -18.72
C ILE A 87 -2.69 -4.38 -19.71
N THR A 88 -3.99 -4.19 -19.86
CA THR A 88 -4.57 -3.29 -20.89
C THR A 88 -4.51 -1.80 -20.53
N HIS A 89 -4.22 -1.47 -19.26
CA HIS A 89 -4.19 -0.09 -18.76
C HIS A 89 -2.79 0.25 -18.22
N PRO A 90 -2.15 1.32 -18.71
CA PRO A 90 -0.79 1.68 -18.26
C PRO A 90 -0.75 2.40 -16.89
N GLN A 91 -1.90 2.83 -16.36
CA GLN A 91 -2.01 3.43 -15.03
C GLN A 91 -2.15 2.33 -13.98
N ILE A 92 -1.02 1.84 -13.49
CA ILE A 92 -1.01 0.85 -12.41
C ILE A 92 -1.17 1.59 -11.08
N THR A 93 -2.16 1.21 -10.29
CA THR A 93 -2.48 1.88 -9.03
C THR A 93 -2.24 1.00 -7.80
N SER A 94 -2.20 -0.32 -7.99
CA SER A 94 -1.87 -1.28 -6.94
C SER A 94 -1.20 -2.53 -7.48
N VAL A 95 -0.33 -3.13 -6.67
CA VAL A 95 0.30 -4.43 -6.94
C VAL A 95 0.41 -5.20 -5.63
N ALA A 96 0.13 -6.50 -5.66
CA ALA A 96 0.26 -7.39 -4.52
C ALA A 96 0.75 -8.77 -4.96
N VAL A 97 1.57 -9.40 -4.12
CA VAL A 97 2.08 -10.76 -4.32
C VAL A 97 1.47 -11.67 -3.26
N SER A 98 0.92 -12.79 -3.66
CA SER A 98 0.30 -13.75 -2.74
C SER A 98 1.36 -14.52 -1.95
N LEU A 99 1.15 -14.68 -0.65
CA LEU A 99 1.94 -15.53 0.22
C LEU A 99 1.61 -17.02 0.06
N THR A 100 0.39 -17.32 -0.40
CA THR A 100 -0.20 -18.67 -0.34
C THR A 100 -0.46 -19.30 -1.70
N GLU A 101 -0.53 -18.49 -2.77
CA GLU A 101 -0.77 -18.99 -4.12
C GLU A 101 0.52 -19.00 -4.93
N ARG A 102 0.82 -20.16 -5.53
CA ARG A 102 2.04 -20.39 -6.31
C ARG A 102 1.78 -21.28 -7.52
N THR A 103 2.55 -21.04 -8.58
CA THR A 103 2.68 -21.92 -9.74
C THR A 103 4.18 -22.13 -10.01
N GLY A 104 4.68 -23.33 -9.71
CA GLY A 104 6.13 -23.61 -9.75
C GLY A 104 6.92 -22.69 -8.80
N ASP A 105 7.89 -21.96 -9.33
CA ASP A 105 8.77 -21.06 -8.57
C ASP A 105 8.20 -19.63 -8.47
N TYR A 106 6.97 -19.40 -8.93
CA TYR A 106 6.38 -18.07 -8.97
C TYR A 106 5.21 -17.95 -8.01
N SER A 107 5.25 -16.94 -7.15
CA SER A 107 4.08 -16.48 -6.41
C SER A 107 3.10 -15.79 -7.35
N VAL A 108 1.81 -15.94 -7.09
CA VAL A 108 0.78 -15.24 -7.88
C VAL A 108 0.86 -13.75 -7.61
N VAL A 109 0.85 -12.97 -8.69
CA VAL A 109 0.88 -11.51 -8.65
C VAL A 109 -0.47 -10.96 -9.10
N TYR A 110 -1.00 -10.01 -8.34
CA TYR A 110 -2.21 -9.25 -8.65
C TYR A 110 -1.88 -7.79 -8.92
N VAL A 111 -2.50 -7.22 -9.94
CA VAL A 111 -2.34 -5.81 -10.33
C VAL A 111 -3.69 -5.16 -10.49
N GLY A 112 -3.83 -3.96 -9.95
CA GLY A 112 -4.99 -3.11 -10.11
C GLY A 112 -4.64 -1.82 -10.87
N THR A 113 -5.61 -1.29 -11.61
CA THR A 113 -5.41 -0.18 -12.55
C THR A 113 -6.43 0.93 -12.38
N GLU A 114 -6.15 2.05 -13.08
CA GLU A 114 -7.12 3.07 -13.45
C GLU A 114 -7.28 3.12 -14.99
N PRO A 115 -8.49 3.01 -15.58
CA PRO A 115 -9.76 2.66 -14.91
C PRO A 115 -9.71 1.34 -14.15
N SER A 116 -10.65 1.13 -13.22
CA SER A 116 -10.70 -0.08 -12.38
C SER A 116 -10.76 -1.35 -13.21
N ALA A 117 -9.66 -2.08 -13.21
CA ALA A 117 -9.54 -3.45 -13.69
C ALA A 117 -8.50 -4.17 -12.83
N MET A 118 -8.59 -5.48 -12.77
CA MET A 118 -7.59 -6.30 -12.09
C MET A 118 -7.05 -7.37 -13.02
N PHE A 119 -5.78 -7.66 -12.84
CA PHE A 119 -5.04 -8.66 -13.60
C PHE A 119 -4.30 -9.60 -12.66
N ARG A 120 -4.15 -10.85 -13.07
CA ARG A 120 -3.47 -11.91 -12.34
C ARG A 120 -2.40 -12.55 -13.22
N SER A 121 -1.22 -12.76 -12.66
CA SER A 121 -0.11 -13.50 -13.25
C SER A 121 0.30 -14.67 -12.35
N GLU A 122 0.64 -15.81 -12.98
CA GLU A 122 1.10 -17.02 -12.31
C GLU A 122 2.55 -17.39 -12.68
N ASP A 123 3.20 -16.59 -13.51
CA ASP A 123 4.53 -16.84 -14.08
C ASP A 123 5.53 -15.70 -13.83
N GLY A 124 5.33 -15.00 -12.71
CA GLY A 124 6.20 -13.90 -12.31
C GLY A 124 6.00 -12.61 -13.10
N GLY A 125 4.88 -12.47 -13.81
CA GLY A 125 4.52 -11.27 -14.56
C GLY A 125 4.83 -11.34 -16.07
N ASP A 126 5.16 -12.53 -16.58
CA ASP A 126 5.41 -12.70 -18.01
C ASP A 126 4.10 -12.73 -18.82
N THR A 127 3.05 -13.34 -18.26
CA THR A 127 1.69 -13.31 -18.81
C THR A 127 0.65 -12.84 -17.79
N TRP A 128 -0.44 -12.25 -18.28
CA TRP A 128 -1.47 -11.65 -17.45
C TRP A 128 -2.87 -12.01 -17.93
N HIS A 129 -3.75 -12.32 -16.98
CA HIS A 129 -5.16 -12.59 -17.23
C HIS A 129 -6.02 -11.55 -16.52
N GLU A 130 -6.93 -10.90 -17.26
CA GLU A 130 -7.88 -9.96 -16.69
C GLU A 130 -8.95 -10.68 -15.87
N LEU A 131 -9.19 -10.22 -14.65
CA LEU A 131 -10.24 -10.69 -13.73
C LEU A 131 -11.54 -9.91 -14.01
N LYS A 132 -12.19 -10.19 -15.15
CA LYS A 132 -13.31 -9.41 -15.71
C LYS A 132 -14.52 -9.29 -14.80
N ALA A 133 -14.80 -10.32 -13.99
CA ALA A 133 -15.93 -10.36 -13.07
C ALA A 133 -15.96 -9.19 -12.07
N LEU A 134 -14.82 -8.56 -11.80
CA LEU A 134 -14.76 -7.36 -10.97
C LEU A 134 -15.67 -6.24 -11.51
N ARG A 135 -15.69 -6.05 -12.81
CA ARG A 135 -16.48 -4.98 -13.46
C ARG A 135 -17.97 -5.33 -13.66
N GLU A 136 -18.35 -6.58 -13.34
CA GLU A 136 -19.72 -7.08 -13.45
C GLU A 136 -20.49 -6.95 -12.12
N LEU A 137 -19.82 -6.45 -11.06
CA LEU A 137 -20.44 -6.26 -9.76
C LEU A 137 -21.57 -5.23 -9.82
N PRO A 138 -22.67 -5.43 -9.07
CA PRO A 138 -23.77 -4.48 -9.01
C PRO A 138 -23.36 -3.05 -8.62
N SER A 139 -22.35 -2.90 -7.78
CA SER A 139 -21.82 -1.59 -7.36
C SER A 139 -20.93 -0.92 -8.40
N ALA A 140 -20.36 -1.66 -9.36
CA ALA A 140 -19.35 -1.15 -10.31
C ALA A 140 -19.80 0.12 -11.07
N PRO A 141 -21.05 0.26 -11.53
CA PRO A 141 -21.52 1.50 -12.19
C PRO A 141 -21.51 2.73 -11.27
N THR A 142 -21.39 2.55 -9.96
CA THR A 142 -21.38 3.65 -8.98
C THR A 142 -19.97 4.08 -8.56
N TRP A 143 -18.93 3.38 -9.01
CA TRP A 143 -17.56 3.69 -8.64
C TRP A 143 -17.09 4.96 -9.33
N SER A 144 -16.52 5.87 -8.57
CA SER A 144 -16.07 7.15 -9.07
C SER A 144 -14.99 7.72 -8.16
N PHE A 145 -13.86 8.12 -8.72
CA PHE A 145 -12.82 8.79 -7.96
C PHE A 145 -13.06 10.29 -7.94
N PRO A 146 -13.39 10.92 -6.81
CA PRO A 146 -13.83 12.31 -6.76
C PRO A 146 -12.94 13.35 -7.48
N PRO A 147 -11.59 13.27 -7.40
CA PRO A 147 -10.71 14.17 -8.16
C PRO A 147 -10.79 13.98 -9.69
N ARG A 148 -11.20 12.79 -10.15
CA ARG A 148 -11.42 12.41 -11.56
C ARG A 148 -12.73 11.62 -11.67
N PRO A 149 -13.91 12.28 -11.57
CA PRO A 149 -15.20 11.59 -11.37
C PRO A 149 -15.66 10.75 -12.56
N TYR A 150 -14.99 10.84 -13.71
CA TYR A 150 -15.24 10.04 -14.91
C TYR A 150 -14.53 8.66 -14.89
N THR A 151 -13.75 8.37 -13.86
CA THR A 151 -13.01 7.12 -13.71
C THR A 151 -13.04 6.63 -12.26
N SER A 152 -12.61 5.40 -12.04
CA SER A 152 -12.35 4.79 -10.74
C SER A 152 -11.06 4.00 -10.80
N HIS A 153 -10.47 3.64 -9.67
CA HIS A 153 -9.26 2.82 -9.66
C HIS A 153 -9.22 1.83 -8.49
N VAL A 154 -8.46 0.76 -8.69
CA VAL A 154 -8.17 -0.23 -7.65
C VAL A 154 -7.05 0.32 -6.78
N ARG A 155 -7.41 0.89 -5.63
CA ARG A 155 -6.47 1.54 -4.72
C ARG A 155 -5.56 0.58 -3.98
N TRP A 156 -6.11 -0.58 -3.56
CA TRP A 156 -5.38 -1.53 -2.74
C TRP A 156 -5.82 -2.96 -3.03
N ILE A 157 -4.87 -3.91 -2.97
CA ILE A 157 -5.13 -5.34 -3.08
C ILE A 157 -4.47 -6.03 -1.90
N THR A 158 -5.21 -6.92 -1.22
CA THR A 158 -4.73 -7.70 -0.08
C THR A 158 -5.07 -9.18 -0.30
N PRO A 159 -4.14 -9.99 -0.82
CA PRO A 159 -4.26 -11.45 -0.78
C PRO A 159 -4.24 -11.91 0.68
N ASP A 160 -5.05 -12.90 0.99
CA ASP A 160 -5.07 -13.49 2.33
C ASP A 160 -3.78 -14.24 2.62
N PRO A 161 -3.10 -13.97 3.74
CA PRO A 161 -1.85 -14.63 4.08
C PRO A 161 -2.00 -16.12 4.48
N LEU A 162 -3.23 -16.62 4.65
CA LEU A 162 -3.51 -17.98 5.12
C LEU A 162 -4.39 -18.79 4.17
N VAL A 163 -5.26 -18.15 3.40
CA VAL A 163 -6.27 -18.82 2.57
C VAL A 163 -6.01 -18.55 1.09
N PRO A 164 -5.49 -19.52 0.34
CA PRO A 164 -5.28 -19.38 -1.09
C PRO A 164 -6.57 -19.00 -1.82
N GLY A 165 -6.47 -18.10 -2.78
CA GLY A 165 -7.60 -17.60 -3.58
C GLY A 165 -8.49 -16.59 -2.88
N ARG A 166 -8.39 -16.41 -1.55
CA ARG A 166 -9.08 -15.33 -0.88
C ARG A 166 -8.29 -14.04 -1.00
N LEU A 167 -8.91 -13.01 -1.51
CA LEU A 167 -8.31 -11.67 -1.62
C LEU A 167 -9.36 -10.59 -1.51
N PHE A 168 -8.91 -9.42 -1.09
CA PHE A 168 -9.71 -8.20 -1.00
C PHE A 168 -9.17 -7.16 -1.95
N ALA A 169 -10.06 -6.40 -2.57
CA ALA A 169 -9.71 -5.26 -3.39
C ALA A 169 -10.50 -4.03 -2.94
N ALA A 170 -9.80 -2.93 -2.74
CA ALA A 170 -10.39 -1.63 -2.43
C ALA A 170 -10.45 -0.79 -3.70
N ILE A 171 -11.65 -0.39 -4.07
CA ILE A 171 -11.91 0.64 -5.08
C ILE A 171 -12.03 1.96 -4.32
N GLU A 172 -11.12 2.90 -4.52
CA GLU A 172 -11.14 4.18 -3.80
C GLU A 172 -12.45 4.92 -4.06
N ALA A 173 -13.10 5.39 -2.99
CA ALA A 173 -14.43 6.00 -3.02
C ALA A 173 -15.48 5.17 -3.78
N GLY A 174 -15.42 3.84 -3.66
CA GLY A 174 -16.29 2.94 -4.42
C GLY A 174 -16.76 1.71 -3.66
N ALA A 175 -15.82 0.86 -3.23
CA ALA A 175 -16.15 -0.40 -2.59
C ALA A 175 -14.93 -1.06 -1.94
N LEU A 176 -15.17 -1.86 -0.91
CA LEU A 176 -14.28 -2.95 -0.51
C LEU A 176 -14.95 -4.26 -0.88
N ILE A 177 -14.34 -5.02 -1.77
CA ILE A 177 -14.86 -6.26 -2.35
C ILE A 177 -13.98 -7.46 -2.01
N CYS A 178 -14.53 -8.66 -2.02
CA CYS A 178 -13.84 -9.89 -1.67
C CYS A 178 -14.01 -10.97 -2.75
N SER A 179 -12.94 -11.68 -3.07
CA SER A 179 -12.96 -12.92 -3.86
C SER A 179 -12.51 -14.10 -2.99
N LEU A 180 -13.03 -15.29 -3.28
CA LEU A 180 -12.66 -16.54 -2.63
C LEU A 180 -12.02 -17.55 -3.60
N ASP A 181 -11.84 -17.16 -4.86
CA ASP A 181 -11.43 -18.03 -5.96
C ASP A 181 -10.36 -17.39 -6.87
N GLY A 182 -9.50 -16.55 -6.29
CA GLY A 182 -8.42 -15.90 -7.02
C GLY A 182 -8.87 -14.80 -7.98
N GLY A 183 -10.04 -14.20 -7.73
CA GLY A 183 -10.59 -13.10 -8.51
C GLY A 183 -11.49 -13.56 -9.67
N GLN A 184 -11.80 -14.86 -9.80
CA GLN A 184 -12.71 -15.35 -10.84
C GLN A 184 -14.15 -14.91 -10.59
N SER A 185 -14.55 -14.81 -9.32
CA SER A 185 -15.82 -14.20 -8.90
C SER A 185 -15.60 -13.28 -7.70
N TRP A 186 -16.53 -12.36 -7.48
CA TRP A 186 -16.43 -11.35 -6.43
C TRP A 186 -17.73 -11.21 -5.65
N GLN A 187 -17.59 -11.03 -4.35
CA GLN A 187 -18.65 -10.58 -3.46
C GLN A 187 -18.59 -9.05 -3.41
N ASP A 188 -19.74 -8.42 -3.65
CA ASP A 188 -19.84 -6.96 -3.64
C ASP A 188 -19.71 -6.39 -2.22
N ARG A 189 -19.56 -5.08 -2.12
CA ARG A 189 -19.42 -4.33 -0.86
C ARG A 189 -20.53 -4.65 0.14
N VAL A 190 -20.15 -4.76 1.40
CA VAL A 190 -21.08 -4.86 2.52
C VAL A 190 -21.62 -3.44 2.83
N ILE A 191 -22.94 -3.32 3.09
CA ILE A 191 -23.63 -2.03 3.28
C ILE A 191 -22.97 -1.16 4.36
N ASP A 192 -22.56 -1.73 5.46
CA ASP A 192 -21.88 -1.01 6.56
C ASP A 192 -20.34 -1.16 6.52
N GLY A 193 -19.79 -1.71 5.46
CA GLY A 193 -18.33 -1.80 5.26
C GLY A 193 -17.70 -0.45 4.93
N PRO A 194 -16.36 -0.37 4.98
CA PRO A 194 -15.64 0.80 4.51
C PRO A 194 -15.87 1.00 3.01
N PHE A 195 -16.09 2.26 2.62
CA PHE A 195 -16.38 2.65 1.24
C PHE A 195 -15.15 3.22 0.52
N ASP A 196 -14.31 3.93 1.27
CA ASP A 196 -13.15 4.67 0.75
C ASP A 196 -11.85 4.14 1.39
N THR A 197 -11.60 2.84 1.24
CA THR A 197 -10.41 2.19 1.82
C THR A 197 -9.16 2.56 1.04
N HIS A 198 -8.19 3.18 1.71
CA HIS A 198 -6.87 3.52 1.15
C HIS A 198 -5.83 2.43 1.38
N THR A 199 -5.84 1.80 2.56
CA THR A 199 -4.95 0.68 2.91
C THR A 199 -5.73 -0.36 3.69
N LEU A 200 -5.58 -1.62 3.29
CA LEU A 200 -6.13 -2.78 3.99
C LEU A 200 -5.01 -3.72 4.39
N ARG A 201 -5.04 -4.23 5.60
CA ARG A 201 -4.10 -5.25 6.09
C ARG A 201 -4.84 -6.46 6.62
N MET A 202 -4.18 -7.60 6.53
CA MET A 202 -4.50 -8.85 7.23
C MET A 202 -3.28 -9.31 8.02
N HIS A 203 -3.49 -10.19 8.98
CA HIS A 203 -2.40 -10.68 9.83
C HIS A 203 -2.43 -12.19 9.95
N PRO A 204 -1.30 -12.90 9.73
CA PRO A 204 -1.27 -14.38 9.74
C PRO A 204 -1.60 -14.99 11.12
N GLN A 205 -1.35 -14.27 12.22
CA GLN A 205 -1.69 -14.74 13.57
C GLN A 205 -3.09 -14.30 14.03
N ALA A 206 -3.83 -13.57 13.20
CA ALA A 206 -5.21 -13.17 13.47
C ALA A 206 -6.10 -13.50 12.24
N PRO A 207 -6.44 -14.79 12.04
CA PRO A 207 -7.27 -15.21 10.90
C PRO A 207 -8.59 -14.44 10.84
N ASN A 208 -9.00 -14.05 9.63
CA ASN A 208 -10.20 -13.28 9.34
C ASN A 208 -10.21 -11.85 9.90
N ARG A 209 -9.14 -11.38 10.55
CA ARG A 209 -9.05 -10.01 10.99
C ARG A 209 -8.56 -9.12 9.85
N LEU A 210 -9.29 -8.04 9.63
CA LEU A 210 -9.00 -7.02 8.62
C LEU A 210 -8.84 -5.67 9.32
N TYR A 211 -7.87 -4.89 8.85
CA TYR A 211 -7.57 -3.55 9.36
C TYR A 211 -7.62 -2.58 8.17
N SER A 212 -8.56 -1.64 8.22
CA SER A 212 -8.76 -0.68 7.13
C SER A 212 -8.53 0.75 7.59
N ALA A 213 -7.66 1.46 6.89
CA ALA A 213 -7.55 2.91 6.93
C ALA A 213 -8.36 3.48 5.77
N ALA A 214 -9.33 4.36 6.05
CA ALA A 214 -10.29 4.83 5.08
C ALA A 214 -10.52 6.34 5.13
N GLY A 215 -10.85 6.94 3.99
CA GLY A 215 -11.24 8.33 3.86
C GLY A 215 -12.66 8.63 4.35
N ASP A 216 -13.48 7.58 4.60
CA ASP A 216 -14.86 7.71 5.07
C ASP A 216 -15.02 8.63 6.28
N GLY A 217 -14.02 8.63 7.17
CA GLY A 217 -14.03 9.40 8.40
C GLY A 217 -14.02 10.91 8.18
N PHE A 218 -13.61 11.40 7.03
CA PHE A 218 -13.65 12.83 6.70
C PHE A 218 -15.08 13.39 6.74
N ARG A 219 -16.04 12.64 6.18
CA ARG A 219 -17.46 13.03 6.17
C ARG A 219 -18.25 12.49 7.35
N SER A 220 -17.75 11.41 7.95
CA SER A 220 -18.40 10.71 9.05
C SER A 220 -17.37 10.33 10.09
N PRO A 221 -17.04 11.25 11.03
CA PRO A 221 -16.11 10.95 12.13
C PRO A 221 -16.43 9.62 12.79
N GLY A 222 -15.39 8.85 13.13
CA GLY A 222 -15.53 7.47 13.60
C GLY A 222 -15.48 6.41 12.50
N ARG A 223 -15.51 6.78 11.20
CA ARG A 223 -15.44 5.83 10.09
C ARG A 223 -14.08 5.76 9.39
N GLY A 224 -13.06 6.45 9.89
CA GLY A 224 -11.73 6.44 9.31
C GLY A 224 -10.99 5.12 9.54
N TYR A 225 -11.01 4.59 10.76
CA TYR A 225 -10.47 3.26 11.05
C TYR A 225 -11.60 2.24 11.16
N ASN A 226 -11.48 1.15 10.42
CA ASN A 226 -12.44 0.07 10.44
C ASN A 226 -11.71 -1.26 10.65
N GLU A 227 -12.30 -2.15 11.47
CA GLU A 227 -11.76 -3.43 11.84
C GLU A 227 -12.84 -4.52 11.71
N SER A 228 -12.49 -5.62 11.07
CA SER A 228 -13.35 -6.80 10.97
C SER A 228 -12.68 -8.00 11.62
N TYR A 229 -13.45 -8.87 12.25
CA TYR A 229 -12.98 -10.13 12.85
C TYR A 229 -13.58 -11.37 12.17
N ASP A 230 -14.39 -11.18 11.15
CA ASP A 230 -15.16 -12.23 10.46
C ASP A 230 -14.94 -12.26 8.94
N GLY A 231 -13.79 -11.74 8.50
CA GLY A 231 -13.43 -11.71 7.08
C GLY A 231 -14.19 -10.66 6.27
N GLY A 232 -14.51 -9.52 6.89
CA GLY A 232 -15.14 -8.38 6.22
C GLY A 232 -16.67 -8.43 6.16
N LYS A 233 -17.31 -9.38 6.84
CA LYS A 233 -18.79 -9.51 6.87
C LYS A 233 -19.41 -8.45 7.77
N SER A 234 -18.76 -8.12 8.89
CA SER A 234 -19.12 -7.03 9.78
C SER A 234 -17.92 -6.20 10.19
N TRP A 235 -18.15 -4.95 10.62
CA TRP A 235 -17.11 -3.97 10.89
C TRP A 235 -17.33 -3.24 12.21
N GLN A 236 -16.25 -3.10 12.97
CA GLN A 236 -16.16 -2.29 14.18
C GLN A 236 -15.29 -1.06 13.90
N ARG A 237 -15.49 -0.01 14.68
CA ARG A 237 -14.81 1.29 14.50
C ARG A 237 -14.30 1.82 15.84
N PRO A 238 -13.25 1.20 16.39
CA PRO A 238 -12.66 1.65 17.66
C PRO A 238 -11.80 2.90 17.42
N ASP A 239 -12.39 4.09 17.55
CA ASP A 239 -11.81 5.39 17.24
C ASP A 239 -11.48 6.25 18.48
N ASP A 240 -11.67 5.73 19.69
CA ASP A 240 -11.33 6.44 20.93
C ASP A 240 -9.86 6.90 20.93
N GLY A 241 -9.65 8.20 21.14
CA GLY A 241 -8.35 8.85 21.05
C GLY A 241 -7.88 9.27 19.67
N LEU A 242 -8.64 8.96 18.61
CA LEU A 242 -8.32 9.33 17.23
C LEU A 242 -8.94 10.69 16.90
N HIS A 243 -8.11 11.74 16.77
CA HIS A 243 -8.57 13.11 16.55
C HIS A 243 -8.61 13.53 15.07
N HIS A 244 -7.89 12.81 14.20
CA HIS A 244 -7.91 12.99 12.76
C HIS A 244 -8.63 11.80 12.11
N HIS A 245 -9.62 12.05 11.29
CA HIS A 245 -10.55 11.01 10.83
C HIS A 245 -10.40 10.65 9.34
N TYR A 246 -9.62 11.40 8.56
CA TYR A 246 -9.22 10.99 7.22
C TYR A 246 -7.96 10.14 7.34
N LEU A 247 -8.09 8.81 7.20
CA LEU A 247 -6.99 7.88 7.34
C LEU A 247 -6.49 7.41 5.99
N TRP A 248 -5.15 7.19 5.92
CA TRP A 248 -4.48 6.79 4.68
C TRP A 248 -3.75 5.47 4.80
N GLY A 249 -2.80 5.37 5.70
CA GLY A 249 -1.97 4.20 5.92
C GLY A 249 -2.37 3.44 7.17
N VAL A 250 -2.27 2.11 7.12
CA VAL A 250 -2.27 1.24 8.30
C VAL A 250 -1.12 0.25 8.22
N ALA A 251 -0.37 0.13 9.32
CA ALA A 251 0.65 -0.90 9.52
C ALA A 251 0.36 -1.67 10.80
N VAL A 252 0.56 -2.99 10.74
CA VAL A 252 0.36 -3.90 11.87
C VAL A 252 1.69 -4.57 12.16
N ASP A 253 2.02 -4.77 13.42
CA ASP A 253 3.24 -5.48 13.82
C ASP A 253 3.18 -6.93 13.31
N PRO A 254 4.27 -7.50 12.79
CA PRO A 254 4.24 -8.83 12.17
C PRO A 254 3.97 -9.97 13.15
N THR A 255 4.15 -9.76 14.46
CA THR A 255 3.97 -10.78 15.51
C THR A 255 2.87 -10.43 16.51
N GLU A 256 2.50 -9.14 16.61
CA GLU A 256 1.51 -8.65 17.58
C GLU A 256 0.34 -7.98 16.85
N PRO A 257 -0.74 -8.74 16.53
CA PRO A 257 -1.85 -8.25 15.72
C PRO A 257 -2.64 -7.09 16.37
N ASP A 258 -2.40 -6.81 17.64
CA ASP A 258 -3.01 -5.71 18.39
C ASP A 258 -2.12 -4.45 18.46
N THR A 259 -0.92 -4.49 17.90
CA THR A 259 -0.03 -3.33 17.76
C THR A 259 -0.18 -2.73 16.36
N ILE A 260 -0.84 -1.58 16.29
CA ILE A 260 -1.33 -0.99 15.04
C ILE A 260 -0.90 0.47 14.98
N LEU A 261 -0.42 0.90 13.82
CA LEU A 261 -0.17 2.30 13.49
C LEU A 261 -1.06 2.74 12.34
N VAL A 262 -1.56 3.98 12.41
CA VAL A 262 -2.26 4.62 11.29
C VAL A 262 -1.71 6.01 11.02
N SER A 263 -1.71 6.42 9.77
CA SER A 263 -1.50 7.80 9.37
C SER A 263 -2.84 8.48 9.11
N ALA A 264 -3.00 9.70 9.60
CA ALA A 264 -4.26 10.41 9.59
C ALA A 264 -4.08 11.90 9.37
N SER A 265 -5.11 12.54 8.82
CA SER A 265 -5.17 13.97 8.57
C SER A 265 -6.58 14.49 8.89
N PRO A 266 -6.75 15.79 9.16
CA PRO A 266 -8.08 16.38 9.35
C PRO A 266 -8.98 16.29 8.12
N SER A 267 -8.39 16.26 6.91
CA SER A 267 -9.15 16.22 5.65
C SER A 267 -8.28 15.78 4.46
N PRO A 268 -8.90 15.39 3.33
CA PRO A 268 -8.16 15.11 2.09
C PRO A 268 -7.27 16.28 1.64
N ASN A 269 -7.78 17.52 1.74
CA ASN A 269 -7.00 18.70 1.37
C ASN A 269 -5.75 18.83 2.24
N LYS A 270 -5.89 18.69 3.56
CA LYS A 270 -4.75 18.73 4.48
C LYS A 270 -3.81 17.53 4.37
N ALA A 271 -4.31 16.39 3.88
CA ALA A 271 -3.48 15.22 3.61
C ALA A 271 -2.57 15.42 2.39
N HIS A 272 -3.08 16.08 1.35
CA HIS A 272 -2.48 16.03 0.00
C HIS A 272 -2.08 17.38 -0.60
N ASP A 273 -2.56 18.53 -0.10
CA ASP A 273 -2.14 19.85 -0.57
C ASP A 273 -0.95 20.36 0.26
N MET A 274 0.23 20.42 -0.37
CA MET A 274 1.48 20.83 0.27
C MET A 274 1.41 22.19 0.97
N ARG A 275 0.56 23.09 0.50
CA ARG A 275 0.40 24.44 1.07
C ARG A 275 -0.30 24.41 2.43
N ASN A 276 -1.12 23.39 2.66
CA ASN A 276 -1.97 23.25 3.83
C ASN A 276 -1.72 21.93 4.58
N ALA A 277 -0.65 21.21 4.22
CA ALA A 277 -0.38 19.88 4.74
C ALA A 277 -0.37 19.86 6.27
N GLU A 278 -1.12 18.92 6.82
CA GLU A 278 -1.22 18.66 8.25
C GLU A 278 -1.60 17.20 8.45
N SER A 279 -0.67 16.40 8.96
CA SER A 279 -0.89 14.97 9.15
C SER A 279 -0.19 14.48 10.40
N ALA A 280 -0.69 13.40 10.97
CA ALA A 280 -0.19 12.78 12.19
C ALA A 280 -0.11 11.26 12.04
N ILE A 281 0.67 10.63 12.91
CA ILE A 281 0.69 9.18 13.11
C ILE A 281 0.09 8.88 14.47
N TYR A 282 -0.77 7.89 14.51
CA TYR A 282 -1.35 7.35 15.73
C TYR A 282 -0.95 5.89 15.88
N ARG A 283 -0.77 5.49 17.12
CA ARG A 283 -0.54 4.10 17.51
C ARG A 283 -1.64 3.60 18.44
N LYS A 284 -1.90 2.29 18.42
CA LYS A 284 -2.81 1.60 19.32
C LYS A 284 -2.22 0.27 19.70
N GLN A 285 -2.43 -0.10 20.97
CA GLN A 285 -2.23 -1.45 21.48
C GLN A 285 -3.53 -1.99 22.05
N ARG A 286 -3.55 -3.29 22.33
CA ARG A 286 -4.72 -3.99 22.84
C ARG A 286 -5.35 -3.29 24.04
N GLY A 287 -6.64 -2.96 23.94
CA GLY A 287 -7.40 -2.38 25.01
C GLY A 287 -7.09 -0.90 25.32
N GLU A 288 -6.16 -0.29 24.59
CA GLU A 288 -5.81 1.12 24.74
C GLU A 288 -6.51 2.00 23.71
N PRO A 289 -6.78 3.28 24.02
CA PRO A 289 -7.18 4.26 23.02
C PRO A 289 -6.02 4.56 22.05
N TRP A 290 -6.34 5.16 20.90
CA TRP A 290 -5.33 5.68 20.00
C TRP A 290 -4.53 6.79 20.67
N GLN A 291 -3.23 6.75 20.48
CA GLN A 291 -2.29 7.74 21.00
C GLN A 291 -1.54 8.35 19.81
N GLN A 292 -1.57 9.66 19.74
CA GLN A 292 -0.78 10.37 18.73
C GLN A 292 0.70 10.27 19.07
N VAL A 293 1.52 10.06 18.06
CA VAL A 293 2.97 9.93 18.18
C VAL A 293 3.65 11.18 17.64
N THR A 294 4.55 11.76 18.43
CA THR A 294 5.28 12.99 18.06
C THR A 294 6.78 12.88 18.27
N ASP A 295 7.24 11.95 19.13
CA ASP A 295 8.66 11.87 19.49
C ASP A 295 9.51 11.37 18.31
N GLY A 296 10.46 12.22 17.90
CA GLY A 296 11.36 11.95 16.77
C GLY A 296 10.74 12.14 15.39
N LEU A 297 9.45 12.47 15.29
CA LEU A 297 8.77 12.77 14.02
C LEU A 297 8.76 14.27 13.71
N PRO A 298 8.62 14.66 12.42
CA PRO A 298 8.41 16.06 12.06
C PRO A 298 7.10 16.60 12.63
N ALA A 299 7.02 17.92 12.79
CA ALA A 299 5.76 18.59 13.13
C ALA A 299 4.66 18.27 12.09
N GLU A 300 3.41 18.18 12.56
CA GLU A 300 2.23 17.88 11.73
C GLU A 300 2.07 18.88 10.58
N HIS A 301 2.23 20.17 10.88
CA HIS A 301 2.16 21.21 9.86
C HIS A 301 3.28 21.08 8.82
N GLY A 302 2.89 21.10 7.56
CA GLY A 302 3.76 20.88 6.42
C GLY A 302 4.14 19.41 6.20
N MET A 303 3.55 18.47 6.94
CA MET A 303 3.69 17.05 6.71
C MET A 303 2.53 16.52 5.87
N ILE A 304 2.83 16.08 4.66
CA ILE A 304 1.91 15.33 3.79
C ILE A 304 1.64 13.98 4.44
N ILE A 305 0.47 13.43 4.16
CA ILE A 305 0.03 12.17 4.78
C ILE A 305 1.09 11.09 4.65
N PRO A 306 1.60 10.53 5.77
CA PRO A 306 2.67 9.54 5.76
C PRO A 306 2.25 8.18 5.19
N VAL A 307 3.20 7.50 4.55
CA VAL A 307 3.09 6.08 4.22
C VAL A 307 3.76 5.26 5.32
N LEU A 308 3.12 4.17 5.74
CA LEU A 308 3.56 3.33 6.84
C LEU A 308 3.92 1.92 6.35
N ALA A 309 4.94 1.33 6.95
CA ALA A 309 5.28 -0.09 6.80
C ALA A 309 5.75 -0.68 8.12
N SER A 310 5.39 -1.95 8.40
CA SER A 310 6.04 -2.77 9.41
C SER A 310 7.24 -3.50 8.81
N ASN A 311 8.21 -3.87 9.64
CA ASN A 311 9.27 -4.75 9.22
C ASN A 311 8.79 -6.21 9.29
N PRO A 312 8.68 -6.95 8.19
CA PRO A 312 8.14 -8.32 8.22
C PRO A 312 8.99 -9.30 9.05
N SER A 313 10.26 -8.98 9.27
CA SER A 313 11.22 -9.86 9.96
C SER A 313 11.56 -9.43 11.39
N ALA A 314 10.96 -8.33 11.89
CA ALA A 314 11.28 -7.81 13.22
C ALA A 314 10.05 -7.19 13.91
N SER A 315 9.62 -7.82 15.01
CA SER A 315 8.58 -7.28 15.87
C SER A 315 8.96 -5.93 16.46
N GLY A 316 8.00 -5.05 16.60
CA GLY A 316 8.16 -3.70 17.16
C GLY A 316 8.85 -2.70 16.23
N VAL A 317 9.25 -3.12 15.02
CA VAL A 317 9.95 -2.25 14.08
C VAL A 317 9.02 -1.76 13.00
N PHE A 318 8.87 -0.43 12.92
CA PHE A 318 8.07 0.25 11.92
C PHE A 318 8.89 1.29 11.15
N TYR A 319 8.42 1.61 9.98
CA TYR A 319 8.97 2.66 9.13
C TYR A 319 7.86 3.61 8.67
N THR A 320 8.21 4.87 8.51
CA THR A 320 7.33 5.85 7.90
C THR A 320 8.08 6.70 6.88
N LEU A 321 7.42 6.94 5.75
CA LEU A 321 7.92 7.79 4.69
C LEU A 321 7.04 9.03 4.62
N THR A 322 7.67 10.20 4.78
CA THR A 322 7.04 11.52 4.73
C THR A 322 7.72 12.38 3.68
N ASN A 323 7.15 13.53 3.34
CA ASN A 323 7.84 14.52 2.50
C ASN A 323 9.09 15.13 3.19
N LYS A 324 9.27 14.94 4.49
CA LYS A 324 10.37 15.47 5.28
C LYS A 324 11.48 14.46 5.56
N GLY A 325 11.28 13.19 5.19
CA GLY A 325 12.26 12.12 5.40
C GLY A 325 11.63 10.75 5.56
N CYS A 326 12.50 9.76 5.73
CA CYS A 326 12.13 8.41 6.13
C CYS A 326 12.57 8.19 7.57
N TYR A 327 11.70 7.61 8.39
CA TYR A 327 11.91 7.42 9.82
C TYR A 327 11.70 5.95 10.19
N ARG A 328 12.39 5.51 11.24
CA ARG A 328 12.30 4.17 11.81
C ARG A 328 11.95 4.25 13.29
N SER A 329 11.04 3.42 13.72
CA SER A 329 10.82 3.09 15.13
C SER A 329 11.30 1.66 15.42
N ALA A 330 11.80 1.42 16.63
CA ALA A 330 12.20 0.09 17.10
C ALA A 330 11.52 -0.29 18.42
N ASP A 331 10.52 0.47 18.83
CA ASP A 331 9.83 0.38 20.11
C ASP A 331 8.30 0.41 19.95
N THR A 332 7.79 -0.30 18.94
CA THR A 332 6.36 -0.38 18.63
C THR A 332 5.70 0.96 18.27
N GLY A 333 6.48 1.89 17.70
CA GLY A 333 5.98 3.17 17.22
C GLY A 333 5.92 4.29 18.27
N TYR A 334 6.55 4.13 19.43
CA TYR A 334 6.59 5.18 20.46
C TYR A 334 7.54 6.31 20.09
N THR A 335 8.78 5.95 19.70
CA THR A 335 9.80 6.92 19.32
C THR A 335 10.35 6.63 17.91
N TRP A 336 10.82 7.67 17.24
CA TRP A 336 11.26 7.57 15.86
C TRP A 336 12.62 8.25 15.67
N GLU A 337 13.43 7.65 14.81
CA GLU A 337 14.71 8.22 14.37
C GLU A 337 14.69 8.42 12.84
N GLN A 338 15.18 9.54 12.39
CA GLN A 338 15.32 9.81 10.97
C GLN A 338 16.47 8.96 10.40
N LEU A 339 16.20 8.24 9.32
CA LEU A 339 17.23 7.52 8.59
C LEU A 339 18.10 8.50 7.82
N ALA A 340 19.41 8.23 7.79
CA ALA A 340 20.41 9.08 7.12
C ALA A 340 20.37 8.94 5.58
N ILE A 341 19.17 8.99 5.01
CA ILE A 341 18.94 9.03 3.56
C ILE A 341 19.19 10.46 3.10
N PRO A 342 20.02 10.69 2.06
CA PRO A 342 20.17 12.03 1.48
C PRO A 342 18.82 12.56 0.99
N TRP A 343 18.25 13.53 1.73
CA TRP A 343 16.93 14.06 1.43
C TRP A 343 17.04 15.33 0.61
N ARG A 344 16.55 15.29 -0.62
CA ARG A 344 16.64 16.39 -1.56
C ARG A 344 15.48 17.35 -1.37
N ASP A 345 15.68 18.65 -1.65
CA ASP A 345 14.63 19.67 -1.55
C ASP A 345 13.42 19.33 -2.42
N GLU A 346 13.63 18.70 -3.58
CA GLU A 346 12.55 18.29 -4.45
C GLU A 346 11.63 17.24 -3.83
N TYR A 347 12.11 16.42 -2.87
CA TYR A 347 11.28 15.41 -2.18
C TYR A 347 10.31 16.05 -1.18
N MET A 348 10.66 17.24 -0.68
CA MET A 348 9.76 18.00 0.20
C MET A 348 8.51 18.49 -0.52
N GLN A 349 8.53 18.48 -1.86
CA GLN A 349 7.44 18.93 -2.73
C GLN A 349 6.78 17.77 -3.48
N GLN A 350 7.01 16.51 -3.06
CA GLN A 350 6.45 15.32 -3.69
C GLN A 350 5.58 14.56 -2.71
N HIS A 351 4.56 13.87 -3.25
CA HIS A 351 3.82 12.84 -2.54
C HIS A 351 4.63 11.55 -2.44
N GLN A 352 4.58 10.92 -1.28
CA GLN A 352 5.08 9.58 -1.06
C GLN A 352 3.98 8.59 -1.42
N GLN A 353 4.31 7.61 -2.26
CA GLN A 353 3.33 6.70 -2.84
C GLN A 353 3.33 5.33 -2.14
N ALA A 354 4.52 4.77 -1.91
CA ALA A 354 4.65 3.46 -1.28
C ALA A 354 5.97 3.32 -0.51
N LEU A 355 5.95 2.46 0.49
CA LEU A 355 7.10 2.06 1.30
C LEU A 355 7.05 0.56 1.52
N VAL A 356 8.08 -0.14 1.09
CA VAL A 356 8.24 -1.59 1.31
C VAL A 356 9.62 -1.87 1.88
N VAL A 357 9.67 -2.77 2.85
CA VAL A 357 10.90 -3.25 3.48
C VAL A 357 10.97 -4.75 3.32
N THR A 358 12.11 -5.28 2.90
CA THR A 358 12.34 -6.72 2.73
C THR A 358 13.77 -7.10 3.11
N GLU A 359 13.99 -8.38 3.35
CA GLU A 359 15.32 -8.97 3.56
C GLU A 359 15.67 -9.84 2.35
N VAL A 360 16.84 -9.57 1.75
CA VAL A 360 17.37 -10.23 0.56
C VAL A 360 18.63 -11.02 0.88
#